data_32614e881d6102b26a7bcae4beb23396
#
_entry.id   32614e881d6102b26a7bcae4beb23396
#
_cell.length_a   1.000
_cell.length_b   1.000
_cell.length_c   1.000
_cell.angle_alpha   90.00
_cell.angle_beta   90.00
_cell.angle_gamma   90.00
#
_symmetry.space_group_name_H-M   'P 1'
#
loop_
_entity.id
_entity.type
_entity.pdbx_description
1 polymer ?
#
loop_
_entity_poly.entity_id
_entity_poly.type
_entity_poly.pdbx_seq_one_letter_code
_entity_poly.pdbx_strand_id
1 'polypeptide(L)'
;VNLYHTAYGPEDAPRLLVLHGGPGASHDYLLPQMLELASDYRLIFYDQRGGGRSKGDDRSPITWKTHVADLAALVRELSLEPLTLVGYSWGGLLALLYSIAAAGGFRDEGIVFTADAPAPAPVRMVLICPAPATTAFRAQFSEELARRQRVPWIVEERAAIAKSGLRESDPAAYAKRIFELGVAGYFADPACARELTPFRVIARVQQSVWESLAGYDLTEKLPLIEAPTLVIHGAHDAIPLASSSLIATTLPRGELVVLDESAHVPYVEGRGAFFAAVRDFLQRTRVQS
;
A
#
# COMPACT_ATOMS: atom_id res chain seq x y z
N VAL A 1 -5.06 -3.35 20.21
CA VAL A 1 -4.05 -4.02 19.37
C VAL A 1 -2.71 -3.33 19.59
N ASN A 2 -1.65 -4.08 19.91
CA ASN A 2 -0.32 -3.47 20.12
C ASN A 2 0.39 -3.29 18.77
N LEU A 3 -0.08 -2.33 17.96
CA LEU A 3 0.53 -1.96 16.69
C LEU A 3 1.25 -0.61 16.85
N TYR A 4 2.46 -0.56 16.33
CA TYR A 4 3.18 0.71 16.25
C TYR A 4 2.44 1.66 15.29
N HIS A 5 2.19 2.87 15.74
CA HIS A 5 1.67 3.95 14.92
C HIS A 5 2.33 5.28 15.26
N THR A 6 2.28 6.21 14.34
CA THR A 6 2.80 7.57 14.48
C THR A 6 1.95 8.54 13.66
N ALA A 7 1.95 9.81 14.04
CA ALA A 7 1.13 10.82 13.36
C ALA A 7 1.94 12.09 13.10
N TYR A 8 1.66 12.71 11.94
CA TYR A 8 2.29 13.94 11.47
C TYR A 8 1.22 14.93 11.00
N GLY A 9 1.51 16.21 11.10
CA GLY A 9 0.59 17.31 10.74
C GLY A 9 -0.21 17.84 11.91
N PRO A 10 -1.03 18.89 11.72
CA PRO A 10 -1.79 19.54 12.79
C PRO A 10 -2.79 18.59 13.45
N GLU A 11 -2.97 18.71 14.77
CA GLU A 11 -3.86 17.80 15.52
C GLU A 11 -5.33 17.94 15.11
N ASP A 12 -5.74 19.15 14.78
CA ASP A 12 -7.13 19.48 14.40
C ASP A 12 -7.42 19.29 12.90
N ALA A 13 -6.40 18.93 12.10
CA ALA A 13 -6.57 18.70 10.67
C ALA A 13 -7.34 17.40 10.39
N PRO A 14 -8.05 17.29 9.25
CA PRO A 14 -8.72 16.07 8.84
C PRO A 14 -7.73 14.88 8.79
N ARG A 15 -8.13 13.74 9.36
CA ARG A 15 -7.27 12.58 9.53
C ARG A 15 -7.24 11.69 8.30
N LEU A 16 -6.04 11.23 7.92
CA LEU A 16 -5.81 10.23 6.88
C LEU A 16 -5.07 9.05 7.51
N LEU A 17 -5.67 7.87 7.48
CA LEU A 17 -5.00 6.64 7.89
C LEU A 17 -4.28 6.04 6.69
N VAL A 18 -2.96 5.99 6.76
CA VAL A 18 -2.08 5.56 5.66
C VAL A 18 -1.65 4.11 5.85
N LEU A 19 -2.01 3.27 4.88
CA LEU A 19 -1.71 1.85 4.85
C LEU A 19 -0.54 1.60 3.88
N HIS A 20 0.59 1.13 4.43
CA HIS A 20 1.77 0.82 3.62
C HIS A 20 1.58 -0.44 2.77
N GLY A 21 2.37 -0.56 1.70
CA GLY A 21 2.43 -1.71 0.83
C GLY A 21 3.27 -2.86 1.40
N GLY A 22 3.38 -3.94 0.59
CA GLY A 22 4.17 -5.13 0.88
C GLY A 22 3.85 -5.75 2.25
N PRO A 23 2.97 -6.73 2.43
CA PRO A 23 2.75 -7.29 3.75
C PRO A 23 4.12 -7.69 4.35
N GLY A 24 4.34 -7.35 5.64
CA GLY A 24 5.63 -7.56 6.30
C GLY A 24 6.67 -6.43 6.12
N ALA A 25 6.33 -5.33 5.46
CA ALA A 25 7.14 -4.10 5.42
C ALA A 25 6.82 -3.17 6.62
N SER A 26 7.27 -1.91 6.56
CA SER A 26 6.94 -0.83 7.47
C SER A 26 6.49 0.41 6.70
N HIS A 27 5.92 1.39 7.39
CA HIS A 27 5.53 2.66 6.77
C HIS A 27 6.73 3.57 6.42
N ASP A 28 7.92 3.32 6.96
CA ASP A 28 9.07 4.23 6.85
C ASP A 28 9.42 4.62 5.40
N TYR A 29 9.22 3.73 4.44
CA TYR A 29 9.54 4.01 3.04
C TYR A 29 8.55 4.96 2.33
N LEU A 30 7.42 5.26 2.94
CA LEU A 30 6.52 6.30 2.47
C LEU A 30 7.01 7.69 2.87
N LEU A 31 8.00 7.74 3.77
CA LEU A 31 8.59 8.97 4.27
C LEU A 31 9.94 9.27 3.59
N PRO A 32 10.29 10.54 3.41
CA PRO A 32 9.54 11.74 3.85
C PRO A 32 8.45 12.20 2.87
N GLN A 33 8.35 11.61 1.67
CA GLN A 33 7.57 12.16 0.55
C GLN A 33 6.09 12.38 0.91
N MET A 34 5.45 11.40 1.56
CA MET A 34 4.04 11.52 1.95
C MET A 34 3.77 12.64 2.97
N LEU A 35 4.80 13.13 3.67
CA LEU A 35 4.66 14.27 4.59
C LEU A 35 4.30 15.57 3.87
N GLU A 36 4.34 15.62 2.55
CA GLU A 36 3.84 16.76 1.78
C GLU A 36 2.35 17.04 2.03
N LEU A 37 1.58 16.01 2.39
CA LEU A 37 0.17 16.18 2.79
C LEU A 37 0.01 16.64 4.24
N ALA A 38 1.06 16.63 5.05
CA ALA A 38 0.99 16.97 6.47
C ALA A 38 0.77 18.47 6.73
N SER A 39 0.86 19.33 5.71
CA SER A 39 0.45 20.72 5.81
C SER A 39 -1.06 20.90 5.98
N ASP A 40 -1.84 19.98 5.39
CA ASP A 40 -3.30 20.12 5.28
C ASP A 40 -4.06 19.03 6.04
N TYR A 41 -3.38 17.92 6.37
CA TYR A 41 -3.98 16.72 6.96
C TYR A 41 -3.16 16.18 8.14
N ARG A 42 -3.84 15.53 9.07
CA ARG A 42 -3.24 14.71 10.10
C ARG A 42 -3.00 13.31 9.54
N LEU A 43 -1.78 13.00 9.15
CA LEU A 43 -1.38 11.70 8.62
C LEU A 43 -1.10 10.73 9.76
N ILE A 44 -1.78 9.61 9.78
CA ILE A 44 -1.58 8.54 10.75
C ILE A 44 -1.02 7.35 10.00
N PHE A 45 0.22 6.98 10.31
CA PHE A 45 0.89 5.80 9.78
C PHE A 45 0.92 4.71 10.85
N TYR A 46 0.84 3.46 10.44
CA TYR A 46 1.07 2.35 11.34
C TYR A 46 1.85 1.24 10.62
N ASP A 47 2.58 0.45 11.40
CA ASP A 47 3.19 -0.77 10.90
C ASP A 47 2.20 -1.92 11.05
N GLN A 48 1.89 -2.60 9.96
CA GLN A 48 1.01 -3.76 9.98
C GLN A 48 1.69 -4.90 10.75
N ARG A 49 0.88 -5.76 11.41
CA ARG A 49 1.38 -6.88 12.20
C ARG A 49 2.42 -7.71 11.45
N GLY A 50 3.52 -8.01 12.12
CA GLY A 50 4.63 -8.78 11.57
C GLY A 50 5.60 -7.98 10.72
N GLY A 51 5.36 -6.66 10.52
CA GLY A 51 6.26 -5.75 9.83
C GLY A 51 6.78 -4.65 10.75
N GLY A 52 7.87 -4.02 10.36
CA GLY A 52 8.44 -2.87 11.05
C GLY A 52 8.59 -3.04 12.56
N ARG A 53 7.95 -2.15 13.31
CA ARG A 53 7.93 -2.13 14.78
C ARG A 53 6.77 -2.94 15.38
N SER A 54 5.81 -3.39 14.55
CA SER A 54 4.65 -4.20 14.98
C SER A 54 4.97 -5.69 14.91
N LYS A 55 5.57 -6.21 15.98
CA LYS A 55 5.93 -7.63 16.06
C LYS A 55 4.70 -8.52 16.01
N GLY A 56 4.75 -9.60 15.25
CA GLY A 56 3.79 -10.69 15.28
C GLY A 56 4.15 -11.73 16.34
N ASP A 57 3.17 -12.52 16.75
CA ASP A 57 3.43 -13.79 17.43
C ASP A 57 3.94 -14.79 16.40
N ASP A 58 5.10 -15.41 16.65
CA ASP A 58 5.70 -16.39 15.75
C ASP A 58 4.92 -17.71 15.69
N ARG A 59 3.95 -17.91 16.60
CA ARG A 59 3.17 -19.14 16.72
C ARG A 59 1.92 -19.16 15.86
N SER A 60 1.41 -17.99 15.47
CA SER A 60 0.16 -17.88 14.71
C SER A 60 0.42 -17.33 13.31
N PRO A 61 -0.17 -17.94 12.26
CA PRO A 61 -0.08 -17.41 10.91
C PRO A 61 -0.66 -16.01 10.85
N ILE A 62 0.05 -15.07 10.22
CA ILE A 62 -0.48 -13.75 9.90
C ILE A 62 -1.15 -13.85 8.54
N THR A 63 -2.45 -13.57 8.50
CA THR A 63 -3.28 -13.69 7.30
C THR A 63 -3.87 -12.34 6.90
N TRP A 64 -4.46 -12.26 5.71
CA TRP A 64 -5.21 -11.08 5.32
C TRP A 64 -6.36 -10.76 6.30
N LYS A 65 -7.02 -11.79 6.85
CA LYS A 65 -8.07 -11.62 7.88
C LYS A 65 -7.51 -11.01 9.16
N THR A 66 -6.29 -11.39 9.55
CA THR A 66 -5.57 -10.79 10.68
C THR A 66 -5.37 -9.29 10.46
N HIS A 67 -4.90 -8.91 9.25
CA HIS A 67 -4.69 -7.49 8.92
C HIS A 67 -6.00 -6.69 8.89
N VAL A 68 -7.10 -7.26 8.38
CA VAL A 68 -8.43 -6.62 8.40
C VAL A 68 -8.92 -6.42 9.83
N ALA A 69 -8.80 -7.43 10.69
CA ALA A 69 -9.21 -7.35 12.09
C ALA A 69 -8.37 -6.33 12.88
N ASP A 70 -7.06 -6.31 12.63
CA ASP A 70 -6.12 -5.35 13.23
C ASP A 70 -6.44 -3.91 12.81
N LEU A 71 -6.73 -3.69 11.53
CA LEU A 71 -7.11 -2.37 11.02
C LEU A 71 -8.41 -1.89 11.69
N ALA A 72 -9.42 -2.76 11.80
CA ALA A 72 -10.66 -2.42 12.49
C ALA A 72 -10.42 -2.07 13.97
N ALA A 73 -9.57 -2.82 14.67
CA ALA A 73 -9.21 -2.54 16.05
C ALA A 73 -8.47 -1.21 16.20
N LEU A 74 -7.51 -0.92 15.30
CA LEU A 74 -6.77 0.35 15.30
C LEU A 74 -7.68 1.54 15.04
N VAL A 75 -8.60 1.43 14.08
CA VAL A 75 -9.57 2.50 13.78
C VAL A 75 -10.41 2.84 14.99
N ARG A 76 -10.88 1.84 15.74
CA ARG A 76 -11.63 2.05 16.99
C ARG A 76 -10.78 2.64 18.10
N GLU A 77 -9.60 2.07 18.33
CA GLU A 77 -8.67 2.50 19.39
C GLU A 77 -8.29 3.97 19.25
N LEU A 78 -8.04 4.42 18.01
CA LEU A 78 -7.68 5.80 17.71
C LEU A 78 -8.87 6.71 17.41
N SER A 79 -10.10 6.19 17.46
CA SER A 79 -11.35 6.93 17.17
C SER A 79 -11.29 7.69 15.85
N LEU A 80 -10.95 6.98 14.75
CA LEU A 80 -10.65 7.59 13.44
C LEU A 80 -11.87 7.90 12.58
N GLU A 81 -13.05 7.98 13.14
CA GLU A 81 -14.23 8.42 12.40
C GLU A 81 -14.31 9.95 12.29
N PRO A 82 -14.74 10.50 11.17
CA PRO A 82 -15.00 9.85 9.88
C PRO A 82 -13.71 9.29 9.23
N LEU A 83 -13.73 8.02 8.81
CA LEU A 83 -12.54 7.30 8.35
C LEU A 83 -12.19 7.64 6.89
N THR A 84 -10.97 8.15 6.66
CA THR A 84 -10.37 8.28 5.33
C THR A 84 -9.17 7.35 5.23
N LEU A 85 -9.17 6.42 4.27
CA LEU A 85 -8.07 5.50 4.02
C LEU A 85 -7.22 5.96 2.83
N VAL A 86 -5.90 5.89 3.00
CA VAL A 86 -4.92 6.08 1.92
C VAL A 86 -4.08 4.81 1.85
N GLY A 87 -4.28 3.98 0.84
CA GLY A 87 -3.63 2.68 0.72
C GLY A 87 -2.66 2.62 -0.46
N TYR A 88 -1.41 2.26 -0.21
CA TYR A 88 -0.39 2.06 -1.25
C TYR A 88 -0.16 0.57 -1.50
N SER A 89 -0.18 0.16 -2.77
CA SER A 89 0.12 -1.21 -3.21
C SER A 89 -0.72 -2.25 -2.42
N TRP A 90 -0.11 -3.15 -1.65
CA TRP A 90 -0.81 -4.05 -0.72
C TRP A 90 -1.75 -3.28 0.24
N GLY A 91 -1.34 -2.11 0.73
CA GLY A 91 -2.21 -1.27 1.57
C GLY A 91 -3.48 -0.82 0.85
N GLY A 92 -3.44 -0.67 -0.47
CA GLY A 92 -4.62 -0.42 -1.31
C GLY A 92 -5.55 -1.64 -1.35
N LEU A 93 -5.01 -2.84 -1.54
CA LEU A 93 -5.80 -4.07 -1.46
C LEU A 93 -6.36 -4.29 -0.04
N LEU A 94 -5.59 -4.01 1.00
CA LEU A 94 -6.06 -4.08 2.38
C LEU A 94 -7.22 -3.11 2.64
N ALA A 95 -7.18 -1.90 2.09
CA ALA A 95 -8.28 -0.95 2.17
C ALA A 95 -9.56 -1.49 1.51
N LEU A 96 -9.45 -2.15 0.34
CA LEU A 96 -10.59 -2.81 -0.31
C LEU A 96 -11.11 -3.98 0.53
N LEU A 97 -10.25 -4.86 1.01
CA LEU A 97 -10.62 -6.00 1.87
C LEU A 97 -11.33 -5.53 3.14
N TYR A 98 -10.80 -4.50 3.79
CA TYR A 98 -11.41 -3.91 4.97
C TYR A 98 -12.80 -3.33 4.67
N SER A 99 -12.93 -2.57 3.58
CA SER A 99 -14.19 -1.93 3.19
C SER A 99 -15.27 -2.95 2.83
N ILE A 100 -14.92 -4.00 2.10
CA ILE A 100 -15.82 -5.13 1.82
C ILE A 100 -16.24 -5.82 3.12
N ALA A 101 -15.30 -6.04 4.05
CA ALA A 101 -15.59 -6.66 5.34
C ALA A 101 -16.53 -5.78 6.19
N ALA A 102 -16.31 -4.46 6.22
CA ALA A 102 -17.18 -3.51 6.92
C ALA A 102 -18.60 -3.50 6.34
N ALA A 103 -18.74 -3.70 5.02
CA ALA A 103 -20.03 -3.88 4.35
C ALA A 103 -20.64 -5.29 4.52
N GLY A 104 -19.96 -6.19 5.23
CA GLY A 104 -20.43 -7.56 5.48
C GLY A 104 -20.17 -8.56 4.35
N GLY A 105 -19.35 -8.20 3.37
CA GLY A 105 -19.07 -9.02 2.19
C GLY A 105 -18.21 -10.27 2.43
N PHE A 106 -17.72 -10.49 3.67
CA PHE A 106 -16.92 -11.65 4.07
C PHE A 106 -17.50 -12.41 5.26
N ARG A 107 -18.81 -12.35 5.47
CA ARG A 107 -19.47 -13.10 6.56
C ARG A 107 -19.31 -14.61 6.39
N ASP A 108 -19.40 -15.10 5.17
CA ASP A 108 -19.24 -16.51 4.85
C ASP A 108 -17.80 -17.00 5.06
N GLU A 109 -16.82 -16.10 4.96
CA GLU A 109 -15.41 -16.39 5.29
C GLU A 109 -15.08 -16.20 6.77
N GLY A 110 -16.09 -15.96 7.61
CA GLY A 110 -15.98 -15.85 9.07
C GLY A 110 -15.48 -14.48 9.56
N ILE A 111 -15.53 -13.42 8.73
CA ILE A 111 -15.29 -12.06 9.18
C ILE A 111 -16.65 -11.40 9.48
N VAL A 112 -16.92 -11.25 10.77
CA VAL A 112 -18.15 -10.62 11.25
C VAL A 112 -17.79 -9.54 12.25
N PHE A 113 -18.18 -8.31 11.97
CA PHE A 113 -18.12 -7.21 12.92
C PHE A 113 -19.47 -7.09 13.63
N THR A 114 -19.44 -6.92 14.95
CA THR A 114 -20.62 -6.82 15.80
C THR A 114 -20.85 -5.38 16.26
N ALA A 115 -22.00 -5.10 16.84
CA ALA A 115 -22.28 -3.79 17.42
C ALA A 115 -21.27 -3.41 18.51
N ASP A 116 -20.76 -4.37 19.28
CA ASP A 116 -19.74 -4.14 20.33
C ASP A 116 -18.32 -4.01 19.77
N ALA A 117 -18.11 -4.46 18.53
CA ALA A 117 -16.81 -4.38 17.84
C ALA A 117 -17.02 -4.03 16.35
N PRO A 118 -17.53 -2.82 16.03
CA PRO A 118 -17.82 -2.41 14.67
C PRO A 118 -16.53 -2.17 13.87
N ALA A 119 -16.65 -2.29 12.54
CA ALA A 119 -15.67 -1.75 11.61
C ALA A 119 -16.32 -0.58 10.88
N PRO A 120 -15.98 0.66 11.21
CA PRO A 120 -16.52 1.81 10.52
C PRO A 120 -16.17 1.78 9.03
N ALA A 121 -17.17 1.91 8.16
CA ALA A 121 -16.91 2.01 6.73
C ALA A 121 -16.15 3.32 6.44
N PRO A 122 -15.17 3.31 5.52
CA PRO A 122 -14.51 4.54 5.12
C PRO A 122 -15.50 5.48 4.42
N VAL A 123 -15.40 6.77 4.69
CA VAL A 123 -16.19 7.81 4.01
C VAL A 123 -15.58 8.17 2.66
N ARG A 124 -14.32 7.86 2.44
CA ARG A 124 -13.58 8.01 1.17
C ARG A 124 -12.26 7.27 1.21
N MET A 125 -11.72 6.93 0.04
CA MET A 125 -10.44 6.24 -0.09
C MET A 125 -9.56 6.83 -1.20
N VAL A 126 -8.24 6.76 -1.01
CA VAL A 126 -7.23 6.97 -2.05
C VAL A 126 -6.40 5.68 -2.16
N LEU A 127 -6.43 5.05 -3.32
CA LEU A 127 -5.71 3.81 -3.62
C LEU A 127 -4.56 4.14 -4.58
N ILE A 128 -3.34 3.97 -4.12
CA ILE A 128 -2.12 4.35 -4.85
C ILE A 128 -1.49 3.07 -5.40
N CYS A 129 -1.49 2.90 -6.71
CA CYS A 129 -0.97 1.70 -7.37
C CYS A 129 -1.42 0.42 -6.62
N PRO A 130 -2.73 0.24 -6.37
CA PRO A 130 -3.21 -0.83 -5.49
C PRO A 130 -2.81 -2.19 -6.02
N ALA A 131 -2.43 -3.11 -5.12
CA ALA A 131 -2.25 -4.49 -5.51
C ALA A 131 -3.55 -5.03 -6.14
N PRO A 132 -3.44 -5.90 -7.15
CA PRO A 132 -4.59 -6.34 -7.94
C PRO A 132 -5.73 -6.93 -7.11
N ALA A 133 -6.96 -6.65 -7.51
CA ALA A 133 -8.17 -7.21 -6.91
C ALA A 133 -8.43 -8.67 -7.31
N THR A 134 -7.64 -9.22 -8.23
CA THR A 134 -7.77 -10.61 -8.71
C THR A 134 -6.42 -11.32 -8.77
N THR A 135 -6.42 -12.64 -8.59
CA THR A 135 -5.23 -13.47 -8.71
C THR A 135 -4.62 -13.42 -10.10
N ALA A 136 -5.45 -13.29 -11.15
CA ALA A 136 -4.98 -13.25 -12.54
C ALA A 136 -4.06 -12.04 -12.80
N PHE A 137 -4.47 -10.84 -12.39
CA PHE A 137 -3.63 -9.65 -12.52
C PHE A 137 -2.42 -9.68 -11.59
N ARG A 138 -2.55 -10.31 -10.42
CA ARG A 138 -1.41 -10.50 -9.52
C ARG A 138 -0.34 -11.38 -10.15
N ALA A 139 -0.72 -12.43 -10.88
CA ALA A 139 0.22 -13.28 -11.62
C ALA A 139 0.98 -12.48 -12.68
N GLN A 140 0.26 -11.66 -13.47
CA GLN A 140 0.87 -10.78 -14.47
C GLN A 140 1.84 -9.77 -13.85
N PHE A 141 1.47 -9.15 -12.73
CA PHE A 141 2.36 -8.26 -11.98
C PHE A 141 3.64 -8.98 -11.54
N SER A 142 3.53 -10.19 -10.99
CA SER A 142 4.68 -10.95 -10.51
C SER A 142 5.64 -11.33 -11.64
N GLU A 143 5.10 -11.70 -12.80
CA GLU A 143 5.88 -12.02 -14.00
C GLU A 143 6.60 -10.79 -14.55
N GLU A 144 5.89 -9.68 -14.70
CA GLU A 144 6.46 -8.44 -15.21
C GLU A 144 7.55 -7.88 -14.27
N LEU A 145 7.31 -7.88 -12.96
CA LEU A 145 8.32 -7.45 -12.00
C LEU A 145 9.55 -8.34 -12.05
N ALA A 146 9.38 -9.66 -12.14
CA ALA A 146 10.51 -10.59 -12.28
C ALA A 146 11.29 -10.34 -13.59
N ARG A 147 10.61 -10.02 -14.69
CA ARG A 147 11.25 -9.64 -15.95
C ARG A 147 12.09 -8.36 -15.80
N ARG A 148 11.54 -7.32 -15.16
CA ARG A 148 12.25 -6.04 -14.92
C ARG A 148 13.49 -6.22 -14.04
N GLN A 149 13.45 -7.15 -13.09
CA GLN A 149 14.58 -7.45 -12.22
C GLN A 149 15.72 -8.22 -12.90
N ARG A 150 15.48 -8.75 -14.11
CA ARG A 150 16.45 -9.52 -14.91
C ARG A 150 17.01 -8.75 -16.11
N VAL A 151 16.73 -7.46 -16.23
CA VAL A 151 17.31 -6.66 -17.31
C VAL A 151 18.84 -6.65 -17.17
N PRO A 152 19.59 -6.67 -18.30
CA PRO A 152 21.05 -6.88 -18.28
C PRO A 152 21.80 -5.98 -17.33
N TRP A 153 21.50 -4.68 -17.35
CA TRP A 153 22.21 -3.71 -16.52
C TRP A 153 22.02 -3.96 -14.99
N ILE A 154 20.85 -4.41 -14.52
CA ILE A 154 20.64 -4.76 -13.10
C ILE A 154 21.48 -5.98 -12.72
N VAL A 155 21.54 -6.98 -13.60
CA VAL A 155 22.31 -8.21 -13.38
C VAL A 155 23.81 -7.88 -13.36
N GLU A 156 24.29 -7.07 -14.30
CA GLU A 156 25.67 -6.63 -14.40
C GLU A 156 26.11 -5.80 -13.18
N GLU A 157 25.28 -4.83 -12.78
CA GLU A 157 25.55 -4.00 -11.59
C GLU A 157 25.60 -4.85 -10.31
N ARG A 158 24.68 -5.79 -10.13
CA ARG A 158 24.72 -6.72 -8.99
C ARG A 158 26.00 -7.55 -8.98
N ALA A 159 26.42 -8.04 -10.14
CA ALA A 159 27.65 -8.81 -10.27
C ALA A 159 28.90 -7.94 -10.00
N ALA A 160 28.91 -6.68 -10.48
CA ALA A 160 29.98 -5.74 -10.24
C ALA A 160 30.13 -5.40 -8.75
N ILE A 161 29.01 -5.11 -8.07
CA ILE A 161 28.99 -4.81 -6.64
C ILE A 161 29.43 -6.01 -5.81
N ALA A 162 29.04 -7.23 -6.18
CA ALA A 162 29.46 -8.44 -5.48
C ALA A 162 30.96 -8.67 -5.54
N LYS A 163 31.65 -8.14 -6.57
CA LYS A 163 33.11 -8.27 -6.77
C LYS A 163 33.91 -7.05 -6.28
N SER A 164 33.25 -5.94 -5.94
CA SER A 164 33.89 -4.66 -5.66
C SER A 164 34.62 -4.58 -4.32
N GLY A 165 34.42 -5.54 -3.41
CA GLY A 165 34.88 -5.45 -2.01
C GLY A 165 34.09 -4.43 -1.16
N LEU A 166 33.03 -3.82 -1.73
CA LEU A 166 32.22 -2.82 -1.02
C LEU A 166 31.53 -3.39 0.23
N ARG A 167 31.19 -4.68 0.19
CA ARG A 167 30.56 -5.35 1.34
C ARG A 167 31.43 -5.34 2.59
N GLU A 168 32.74 -5.44 2.40
CA GLU A 168 33.76 -5.46 3.46
C GLU A 168 34.22 -4.06 3.83
N SER A 169 34.43 -3.18 2.85
CA SER A 169 34.94 -1.83 3.04
C SER A 169 33.89 -0.83 3.54
N ASP A 170 32.64 -0.92 3.04
CA ASP A 170 31.49 -0.09 3.44
C ASP A 170 30.18 -0.91 3.36
N PRO A 171 29.85 -1.68 4.41
CA PRO A 171 28.62 -2.49 4.45
C PRO A 171 27.34 -1.67 4.29
N ALA A 172 27.33 -0.41 4.72
CA ALA A 172 26.14 0.46 4.63
C ALA A 172 25.90 0.88 3.18
N ALA A 173 26.93 1.34 2.47
CA ALA A 173 26.85 1.66 1.05
C ALA A 173 26.49 0.41 0.21
N TYR A 174 27.07 -0.76 0.54
CA TYR A 174 26.70 -2.02 -0.09
C TYR A 174 25.21 -2.34 0.09
N ALA A 175 24.70 -2.29 1.31
CA ALA A 175 23.29 -2.59 1.61
C ALA A 175 22.34 -1.61 0.90
N LYS A 176 22.68 -0.31 0.88
CA LYS A 176 21.93 0.71 0.16
C LYS A 176 21.86 0.40 -1.33
N ARG A 177 23.01 0.11 -1.96
CA ARG A 177 23.05 -0.16 -3.40
C ARG A 177 22.30 -1.44 -3.78
N ILE A 178 22.42 -2.48 -3.00
CA ILE A 178 21.63 -3.72 -3.20
C ILE A 178 20.13 -3.46 -3.06
N PHE A 179 19.73 -2.62 -2.10
CA PHE A 179 18.34 -2.20 -1.96
C PHE A 179 17.86 -1.44 -3.21
N GLU A 180 18.60 -0.41 -3.67
CA GLU A 180 18.27 0.36 -4.87
C GLU A 180 18.06 -0.54 -6.10
N LEU A 181 18.98 -1.47 -6.34
CA LEU A 181 18.83 -2.47 -7.41
C LEU A 181 17.65 -3.44 -7.17
N GLY A 182 17.33 -3.71 -5.90
CA GLY A 182 16.21 -4.55 -5.52
C GLY A 182 14.86 -3.93 -5.86
N VAL A 183 14.76 -2.62 -5.77
CA VAL A 183 13.51 -1.89 -6.03
C VAL A 183 13.46 -1.21 -7.40
N ALA A 184 14.55 -1.24 -8.17
CA ALA A 184 14.66 -0.56 -9.46
C ALA A 184 13.54 -0.89 -10.45
N GLY A 185 13.05 -2.14 -10.45
CA GLY A 185 11.94 -2.58 -11.32
C GLY A 185 10.58 -1.98 -10.99
N TYR A 186 10.43 -1.30 -9.86
CA TYR A 186 9.21 -0.57 -9.49
C TYR A 186 9.15 0.85 -10.06
N PHE A 187 10.22 1.34 -10.66
CA PHE A 187 10.34 2.70 -11.18
C PHE A 187 10.32 2.73 -12.71
N ALA A 188 9.79 3.81 -13.28
CA ALA A 188 9.92 4.13 -14.70
C ALA A 188 11.36 4.55 -15.00
N ASP A 189 11.91 5.46 -14.18
CA ASP A 189 13.34 5.74 -14.12
C ASP A 189 13.98 5.02 -12.92
N PRO A 190 14.75 3.95 -13.13
CA PRO A 190 15.43 3.22 -12.05
C PRO A 190 16.34 4.09 -11.17
N ALA A 191 16.78 5.26 -11.66
CA ALA A 191 17.61 6.17 -10.89
C ALA A 191 16.85 6.76 -9.68
N CYS A 192 15.52 6.86 -9.76
CA CYS A 192 14.66 7.33 -8.66
C CYS A 192 14.65 6.37 -7.45
N ALA A 193 15.10 5.13 -7.62
CA ALA A 193 15.22 4.17 -6.51
C ALA A 193 16.08 4.69 -5.34
N ARG A 194 17.03 5.59 -5.61
CA ARG A 194 17.89 6.24 -4.60
C ARG A 194 17.15 7.19 -3.65
N GLU A 195 15.97 7.67 -4.05
CA GLU A 195 15.14 8.60 -3.29
C GLU A 195 14.18 7.88 -2.34
N LEU A 196 14.04 6.56 -2.53
CA LEU A 196 13.19 5.75 -1.67
C LEU A 196 13.93 5.41 -0.38
N THR A 197 13.29 5.64 0.75
CA THR A 197 13.83 5.22 2.05
C THR A 197 13.98 3.71 2.11
N PRO A 198 15.17 3.17 2.43
CA PRO A 198 15.37 1.73 2.52
C PRO A 198 14.47 1.06 3.55
N PHE A 199 13.87 -0.05 3.16
CA PHE A 199 13.01 -0.86 4.01
C PHE A 199 13.30 -2.36 3.84
N ARG A 200 12.75 -3.17 4.74
CA ARG A 200 12.83 -4.62 4.66
C ARG A 200 11.43 -5.21 4.63
N VAL A 201 11.28 -6.31 3.90
CA VAL A 201 10.05 -7.11 3.91
C VAL A 201 10.35 -8.41 4.64
N ILE A 202 9.54 -8.77 5.61
CA ILE A 202 9.62 -10.05 6.31
C ILE A 202 8.98 -11.12 5.44
N ALA A 203 9.81 -11.87 4.73
CA ALA A 203 9.38 -12.81 3.68
C ALA A 203 8.31 -13.80 4.16
N ARG A 204 8.45 -14.38 5.37
CA ARG A 204 7.46 -15.32 5.92
C ARG A 204 6.08 -14.67 6.11
N VAL A 205 6.03 -13.38 6.51
CA VAL A 205 4.77 -12.65 6.67
C VAL A 205 4.15 -12.39 5.32
N GLN A 206 4.95 -11.92 4.37
CA GLN A 206 4.52 -11.69 3.00
C GLN A 206 3.93 -12.96 2.40
N GLN A 207 4.64 -14.08 2.50
CA GLN A 207 4.21 -15.36 2.00
C GLN A 207 2.90 -15.83 2.67
N SER A 208 2.83 -15.83 4.00
CA SER A 208 1.65 -16.25 4.76
C SER A 208 0.40 -15.45 4.41
N VAL A 209 0.52 -14.12 4.27
CA VAL A 209 -0.60 -13.26 3.89
C VAL A 209 -1.08 -13.58 2.48
N TRP A 210 -0.17 -13.68 1.50
CA TRP A 210 -0.56 -14.00 0.12
C TRP A 210 -1.13 -15.40 -0.05
N GLU A 211 -0.59 -16.39 0.65
CA GLU A 211 -1.13 -17.76 0.64
C GLU A 211 -2.53 -17.80 1.26
N SER A 212 -2.77 -17.01 2.31
CA SER A 212 -4.08 -16.97 2.97
C SER A 212 -5.20 -16.36 2.12
N LEU A 213 -4.87 -15.55 1.11
CA LEU A 213 -5.82 -15.05 0.11
C LEU A 213 -6.22 -16.12 -0.90
N ALA A 214 -5.35 -17.14 -1.11
CA ALA A 214 -5.56 -18.19 -2.11
C ALA A 214 -5.87 -17.63 -3.52
N GLY A 215 -6.82 -18.23 -4.24
CA GLY A 215 -7.26 -17.81 -5.58
C GLY A 215 -8.35 -16.74 -5.54
N TYR A 216 -8.07 -15.59 -4.94
CA TYR A 216 -9.06 -14.54 -4.74
C TYR A 216 -9.45 -13.79 -6.02
N ASP A 217 -10.73 -13.40 -6.06
CA ASP A 217 -11.30 -12.43 -7.00
C ASP A 217 -12.32 -11.57 -6.22
N LEU A 218 -12.07 -10.27 -6.15
CA LEU A 218 -12.92 -9.34 -5.42
C LEU A 218 -13.95 -8.63 -6.32
N THR A 219 -13.98 -8.93 -7.61
CA THR A 219 -14.78 -8.18 -8.60
C THR A 219 -16.25 -8.10 -8.21
N GLU A 220 -16.86 -9.21 -7.78
CA GLU A 220 -18.26 -9.23 -7.38
C GLU A 220 -18.53 -8.55 -6.03
N LYS A 221 -17.50 -8.34 -5.21
CA LYS A 221 -17.60 -7.72 -3.89
C LYS A 221 -17.29 -6.21 -3.90
N LEU A 222 -16.56 -5.72 -4.91
CA LEU A 222 -16.23 -4.28 -5.03
C LEU A 222 -17.46 -3.36 -5.04
N PRO A 223 -18.62 -3.73 -5.66
CA PRO A 223 -19.83 -2.90 -5.61
C PRO A 223 -20.42 -2.66 -4.23
N LEU A 224 -19.99 -3.41 -3.20
CA LEU A 224 -20.39 -3.18 -1.80
C LEU A 224 -19.74 -1.92 -1.19
N ILE A 225 -18.73 -1.37 -1.84
CA ILE A 225 -17.98 -0.21 -1.36
C ILE A 225 -18.59 1.07 -1.93
N GLU A 226 -19.38 1.78 -1.13
CA GLU A 226 -20.06 3.01 -1.54
C GLU A 226 -19.21 4.26 -1.40
N ALA A 227 -18.04 4.16 -0.73
CA ALA A 227 -17.14 5.28 -0.50
C ALA A 227 -16.58 5.83 -1.82
N PRO A 228 -16.60 7.15 -2.04
CA PRO A 228 -15.84 7.78 -3.12
C PRO A 228 -14.38 7.31 -3.05
N THR A 229 -13.86 6.82 -4.17
CA THR A 229 -12.53 6.21 -4.21
C THR A 229 -11.75 6.72 -5.41
N LEU A 230 -10.60 7.34 -5.12
CA LEU A 230 -9.60 7.69 -6.14
C LEU A 230 -8.62 6.52 -6.28
N VAL A 231 -8.47 6.00 -7.48
CA VAL A 231 -7.43 5.05 -7.86
C VAL A 231 -6.37 5.80 -8.66
N ILE A 232 -5.13 5.83 -8.16
CA ILE A 232 -3.99 6.41 -8.88
C ILE A 232 -3.13 5.27 -9.41
N HIS A 233 -2.74 5.37 -10.68
CA HIS A 233 -1.91 4.37 -11.36
C HIS A 233 -0.78 5.06 -12.14
N GLY A 234 0.44 4.56 -12.03
CA GLY A 234 1.54 5.02 -12.89
C GLY A 234 1.51 4.30 -14.23
N ALA A 235 1.56 5.02 -15.34
CA ALA A 235 1.45 4.46 -16.69
C ALA A 235 2.48 3.35 -16.97
N HIS A 236 3.62 3.42 -16.27
CA HIS A 236 4.73 2.46 -16.39
C HIS A 236 4.76 1.43 -15.27
N ASP A 237 3.69 1.28 -14.47
CA ASP A 237 3.65 0.30 -13.39
C ASP A 237 3.83 -1.14 -13.93
N ALA A 238 4.45 -1.99 -13.13
CA ALA A 238 4.49 -3.43 -13.39
C ALA A 238 3.11 -4.09 -13.17
N ILE A 239 2.25 -3.50 -12.34
CA ILE A 239 0.84 -3.86 -12.26
C ILE A 239 0.16 -3.40 -13.56
N PRO A 240 -0.56 -4.27 -14.29
CA PRO A 240 -1.26 -3.86 -15.49
C PRO A 240 -2.28 -2.75 -15.21
N LEU A 241 -2.33 -1.72 -16.06
CA LEU A 241 -3.34 -0.64 -15.96
C LEU A 241 -4.77 -1.19 -15.90
N ALA A 242 -5.03 -2.29 -16.62
CA ALA A 242 -6.32 -2.97 -16.60
C ALA A 242 -6.76 -3.41 -15.20
N SER A 243 -5.82 -3.71 -14.28
CA SER A 243 -6.12 -4.02 -12.87
C SER A 243 -6.70 -2.83 -12.13
N SER A 244 -6.08 -1.65 -12.24
CA SER A 244 -6.57 -0.42 -11.62
C SER A 244 -7.85 0.09 -12.29
N SER A 245 -7.97 -0.08 -13.62
CA SER A 245 -9.20 0.22 -14.36
C SER A 245 -10.37 -0.66 -13.90
N LEU A 246 -10.13 -1.97 -13.71
CA LEU A 246 -11.14 -2.89 -13.15
C LEU A 246 -11.64 -2.40 -11.80
N ILE A 247 -10.72 -2.06 -10.88
CA ILE A 247 -11.10 -1.56 -9.56
C ILE A 247 -11.94 -0.28 -9.70
N ALA A 248 -11.44 0.72 -10.43
CA ALA A 248 -12.09 2.02 -10.54
C ALA A 248 -13.48 1.94 -11.20
N THR A 249 -13.63 1.12 -12.26
CA THR A 249 -14.90 0.99 -12.98
C THR A 249 -15.92 0.10 -12.30
N THR A 250 -15.48 -0.78 -11.40
CA THR A 250 -16.37 -1.68 -10.66
C THR A 250 -16.87 -1.04 -9.37
N LEU A 251 -16.11 -0.13 -8.78
CA LEU A 251 -16.55 0.66 -7.63
C LEU A 251 -17.67 1.63 -8.04
N PRO A 252 -18.79 1.73 -7.30
CA PRO A 252 -19.91 2.64 -7.64
C PRO A 252 -19.50 4.12 -7.77
N ARG A 253 -18.46 4.52 -7.04
CA ARG A 253 -17.94 5.91 -7.01
C ARG A 253 -16.42 5.91 -7.19
N GLY A 254 -15.91 5.09 -8.11
CA GLY A 254 -14.50 4.99 -8.44
C GLY A 254 -14.07 6.01 -9.49
N GLU A 255 -12.93 6.65 -9.28
CA GLU A 255 -12.25 7.54 -10.23
C GLU A 255 -10.84 7.00 -10.49
N LEU A 256 -10.38 7.03 -11.73
CA LEU A 256 -9.02 6.62 -12.11
C LEU A 256 -8.22 7.82 -12.59
N VAL A 257 -7.04 8.01 -12.00
CA VAL A 257 -6.02 8.93 -12.49
C VAL A 257 -4.79 8.14 -12.89
N VAL A 258 -4.35 8.30 -14.13
CA VAL A 258 -3.11 7.70 -14.65
C VAL A 258 -2.04 8.79 -14.71
N LEU A 259 -0.86 8.49 -14.17
CA LEU A 259 0.29 9.39 -14.15
C LEU A 259 1.31 8.94 -15.20
N ASP A 260 1.44 9.68 -16.29
CA ASP A 260 2.18 9.28 -17.50
C ASP A 260 3.67 9.04 -17.25
N GLU A 261 4.30 9.78 -16.34
CA GLU A 261 5.74 9.71 -16.07
C GLU A 261 6.09 8.86 -14.85
N SER A 262 5.15 8.05 -14.34
CA SER A 262 5.35 7.27 -13.12
C SER A 262 5.15 5.79 -13.35
N ALA A 263 5.81 4.98 -12.52
CA ALA A 263 5.52 3.56 -12.37
C ALA A 263 4.83 3.28 -11.02
N HIS A 264 5.33 2.30 -10.25
CA HIS A 264 4.70 1.85 -9.01
C HIS A 264 4.84 2.84 -7.84
N VAL A 265 5.79 3.80 -7.92
CA VAL A 265 6.13 4.70 -6.81
C VAL A 265 5.85 6.18 -7.17
N PRO A 266 4.59 6.55 -7.51
CA PRO A 266 4.26 7.86 -8.06
C PRO A 266 4.50 9.02 -7.08
N TYR A 267 4.48 8.78 -5.78
CA TYR A 267 4.80 9.77 -4.75
C TYR A 267 6.30 10.14 -4.72
N VAL A 268 7.16 9.40 -5.46
CA VAL A 268 8.57 9.75 -5.72
C VAL A 268 8.73 10.32 -7.13
N GLU A 269 8.27 9.60 -8.17
CA GLU A 269 8.52 9.92 -9.58
C GLU A 269 7.67 11.08 -10.08
N GLY A 270 6.38 11.06 -9.82
CA GLY A 270 5.41 12.05 -10.30
C GLY A 270 4.87 12.97 -9.21
N ARG A 271 5.69 13.39 -8.24
CA ARG A 271 5.26 14.07 -7.01
C ARG A 271 4.24 15.18 -7.24
N GLY A 272 4.50 16.11 -8.15
CA GLY A 272 3.61 17.24 -8.40
C GLY A 272 2.21 16.83 -8.81
N ALA A 273 2.11 16.00 -9.84
CA ALA A 273 0.83 15.49 -10.35
C ALA A 273 0.14 14.56 -9.33
N PHE A 274 0.92 13.71 -8.65
CA PHE A 274 0.41 12.81 -7.61
C PHE A 274 -0.26 13.57 -6.47
N PHE A 275 0.44 14.50 -5.82
CA PHE A 275 -0.11 15.25 -4.68
C PHE A 275 -1.21 16.20 -5.09
N ALA A 276 -1.18 16.76 -6.31
CA ALA A 276 -2.27 17.56 -6.85
C ALA A 276 -3.56 16.73 -6.99
N ALA A 277 -3.47 15.52 -7.56
CA ALA A 277 -4.62 14.61 -7.71
C ALA A 277 -5.20 14.20 -6.34
N VAL A 278 -4.34 13.87 -5.38
CA VAL A 278 -4.78 13.52 -4.02
C VAL A 278 -5.50 14.69 -3.35
N ARG A 279 -4.92 15.91 -3.38
CA ARG A 279 -5.54 17.08 -2.76
C ARG A 279 -6.86 17.45 -3.41
N ASP A 280 -6.93 17.47 -4.75
CA ASP A 280 -8.17 17.76 -5.49
C ASP A 280 -9.28 16.79 -5.09
N PHE A 281 -9.02 15.48 -5.10
CA PHE A 281 -10.00 14.47 -4.69
C PHE A 281 -10.47 14.67 -3.25
N LEU A 282 -9.53 14.85 -2.31
CA LEU A 282 -9.85 15.01 -0.88
C LEU A 282 -10.62 16.30 -0.60
N GLN A 283 -10.41 17.36 -1.38
CA GLN A 283 -11.17 18.62 -1.27
C GLN A 283 -12.58 18.46 -1.83
N ARG A 284 -12.74 17.87 -3.04
CA ARG A 284 -14.05 17.66 -3.67
C ARG A 284 -14.96 16.71 -2.88
N THR A 285 -14.37 15.74 -2.18
CA THR A 285 -15.09 14.72 -1.40
C THR A 285 -15.12 15.01 0.09
N ARG A 286 -14.86 16.25 0.50
CA ARG A 286 -14.84 16.65 1.91
C ARG A 286 -16.18 16.36 2.58
N VAL A 287 -16.15 15.61 3.67
CA VAL A 287 -17.31 15.39 4.52
C VAL A 287 -17.59 16.71 5.24
N GLN A 288 -18.79 17.25 5.05
CA GLN A 288 -19.23 18.40 5.85
C GLN A 288 -19.41 17.90 7.29
N SER A 289 -18.74 18.55 8.22
CA SER A 289 -18.82 18.29 9.66
C SER A 289 -20.14 18.80 10.22
#